data_f22f0cec3bce6e99a9ec68b6f461cab7
#
_entry.id   f22f0cec3bce6e99a9ec68b6f461cab7
#
_cell.length_a   1.000
_cell.length_b   1.000
_cell.length_c   1.000
_cell.angle_alpha   90.00
_cell.angle_beta   90.00
_cell.angle_gamma   90.00
#
_symmetry.space_group_name_H-M   'P 1'
#
loop_
_entity.id
_entity.type
_entity.pdbx_description
1 polymer ?
#
loop_
_entity_poly.entity_id
_entity_poly.type
_entity_poly.pdbx_seq_one_letter_code
_entity_poly.pdbx_strand_id
1 'polypeptide(L)'
;LLFGLSRPDFITLRNSLVVSGAVGLVCFALYPVAPPRLFDPNSFFDSLGELSSSYQVLQNPKVTNQFAAVPSFHVGWNALVAVAVWRASNSRLLRLVTLAFPLLMMAAVILTANHWLLDIVAGLSVALIGITGAKLLDRLAKRLVPEPNTADTTSAAGPFAYGPKPRARLIQEVTRRPSPNRI
;
A
#
# COMPACT_ATOMS: atom_id res chain seq x y z
N LEU A 1 10.61 -4.89 3.86
CA LEU A 1 9.50 -5.65 3.26
C LEU A 1 9.06 -5.04 1.93
N LEU A 2 8.84 -3.73 1.84
CA LEU A 2 8.41 -3.06 0.59
C LEU A 2 9.45 -3.13 -0.54
N PHE A 3 10.73 -3.24 -0.25
CA PHE A 3 11.81 -3.44 -1.23
C PHE A 3 11.77 -4.80 -1.94
N GLY A 4 11.00 -5.77 -1.44
CA GLY A 4 10.79 -7.07 -2.08
C GLY A 4 9.59 -7.12 -3.04
N LEU A 5 8.81 -6.03 -3.14
CA LEU A 5 7.71 -5.95 -4.09
C LEU A 5 8.25 -5.80 -5.51
N SER A 6 7.66 -6.51 -6.46
CA SER A 6 7.88 -6.22 -7.87
C SER A 6 7.38 -4.80 -8.19
N ARG A 7 7.98 -4.15 -9.18
CA ARG A 7 7.54 -2.81 -9.61
C ARG A 7 6.03 -2.74 -9.92
N PRO A 8 5.42 -3.72 -10.61
CA PRO A 8 3.98 -3.73 -10.85
C PRO A 8 3.15 -3.85 -9.56
N ASP A 9 3.57 -4.71 -8.61
CA ASP A 9 2.85 -4.88 -7.35
C ASP A 9 2.92 -3.62 -6.48
N PHE A 10 4.07 -2.95 -6.45
CA PHE A 10 4.23 -1.67 -5.77
C PHE A 10 3.32 -0.59 -6.38
N ILE A 11 3.28 -0.46 -7.70
CA ILE A 11 2.42 0.50 -8.39
C ILE A 11 0.94 0.20 -8.09
N THR A 12 0.54 -1.07 -8.11
CA THR A 12 -0.82 -1.48 -7.78
C THR A 12 -1.18 -1.12 -6.34
N LEU A 13 -0.31 -1.41 -5.36
CA LEU A 13 -0.52 -1.05 -3.96
C LEU A 13 -0.65 0.46 -3.80
N ARG A 14 0.31 1.23 -4.33
CA ARG A 14 0.31 2.70 -4.28
C ARG A 14 -0.99 3.28 -4.83
N ASN A 15 -1.38 2.86 -6.04
CA ASN A 15 -2.58 3.36 -6.68
C ASN A 15 -3.85 2.93 -5.93
N SER A 16 -3.87 1.73 -5.34
CA SER A 16 -4.98 1.27 -4.49
C SER A 16 -5.13 2.13 -3.24
N LEU A 17 -4.02 2.49 -2.59
CA LEU A 17 -4.02 3.40 -1.43
C LEU A 17 -4.52 4.80 -1.83
N VAL A 18 -4.08 5.34 -2.96
CA VAL A 18 -4.51 6.66 -3.45
C VAL A 18 -6.00 6.67 -3.79
N VAL A 19 -6.48 5.68 -4.56
CA VAL A 19 -7.90 5.61 -4.95
C VAL A 19 -8.79 5.40 -3.72
N SER A 20 -8.45 4.44 -2.85
CA SER A 20 -9.21 4.20 -1.62
C SER A 20 -9.17 5.41 -0.69
N GLY A 21 -8.02 6.09 -0.58
CA GLY A 21 -7.89 7.33 0.17
C GLY A 21 -8.80 8.43 -0.33
N ALA A 22 -8.83 8.66 -1.64
CA ALA A 22 -9.73 9.65 -2.24
C ALA A 22 -11.20 9.35 -1.97
N VAL A 23 -11.62 8.07 -2.15
CA VAL A 23 -13.01 7.64 -1.85
C VAL A 23 -13.33 7.86 -0.37
N GLY A 24 -12.45 7.45 0.54
CA GLY A 24 -12.70 7.60 1.97
C GLY A 24 -12.72 9.07 2.43
N LEU A 25 -11.89 9.95 1.83
CA LEU A 25 -11.98 11.40 2.11
C LEU A 25 -13.33 11.98 1.71
N VAL A 26 -13.88 11.55 0.57
CA VAL A 26 -15.25 11.92 0.16
C VAL A 26 -16.27 11.41 1.18
N CYS A 27 -16.14 10.16 1.66
CA CYS A 27 -17.01 9.63 2.70
C CYS A 27 -16.92 10.46 3.99
N PHE A 28 -15.75 10.79 4.47
CA PHE A 28 -15.56 11.63 5.67
C PHE A 28 -16.15 13.03 5.53
N ALA A 29 -16.11 13.59 4.32
CA ALA A 29 -16.68 14.91 4.07
C ALA A 29 -18.22 14.89 4.01
N LEU A 30 -18.81 13.81 3.45
CA LEU A 30 -20.26 13.72 3.26
C LEU A 30 -20.98 13.07 4.43
N TYR A 31 -20.31 12.17 5.16
CA TYR A 31 -20.89 11.39 6.26
C TYR A 31 -19.97 11.41 7.49
N PRO A 32 -19.95 12.50 8.25
CA PRO A 32 -19.20 12.56 9.50
C PRO A 32 -19.88 11.63 10.53
N VAL A 33 -19.18 10.57 10.92
CA VAL A 33 -19.68 9.55 11.87
C VAL A 33 -18.82 9.52 13.11
N ALA A 34 -19.45 9.62 14.28
CA ALA A 34 -18.76 9.48 15.55
C ALA A 34 -18.36 8.03 15.82
N PRO A 35 -17.14 7.76 16.30
CA PRO A 35 -16.78 6.46 16.82
C PRO A 35 -17.55 6.14 18.11
N PRO A 36 -17.68 4.84 18.51
CA PRO A 36 -18.44 4.42 19.70
C PRO A 36 -18.09 5.21 20.97
N ARG A 37 -16.79 5.41 21.23
CA ARG A 37 -16.28 6.12 22.41
C ARG A 37 -16.72 7.59 22.52
N LEU A 38 -17.02 8.24 21.38
CA LEU A 38 -17.53 9.62 21.36
C LEU A 38 -19.05 9.67 21.27
N PHE A 39 -19.68 8.62 20.75
CA PHE A 39 -21.14 8.55 20.63
C PHE A 39 -21.83 8.28 21.96
N ASP A 40 -21.30 7.34 22.75
CA ASP A 40 -21.82 7.00 24.08
C ASP A 40 -20.67 6.78 25.08
N PRO A 41 -20.13 7.88 25.66
CA PRO A 41 -19.02 7.79 26.61
C PRO A 41 -19.36 7.03 27.91
N ASN A 42 -20.65 6.84 28.22
CA ASN A 42 -21.06 6.10 29.41
C ASN A 42 -21.01 4.58 29.20
N SER A 43 -21.23 4.12 27.97
CA SER A 43 -21.18 2.69 27.62
C SER A 43 -19.84 2.23 27.09
N PHE A 44 -19.02 3.15 26.57
CA PHE A 44 -17.72 2.86 25.96
C PHE A 44 -16.59 3.61 26.64
N PHE A 45 -15.66 2.90 27.26
CA PHE A 45 -14.48 3.49 27.86
C PHE A 45 -13.47 3.93 26.79
N ASP A 46 -13.09 5.22 26.78
CA ASP A 46 -12.05 5.73 25.88
C ASP A 46 -10.65 5.40 26.41
N SER A 47 -10.27 4.13 26.27
CA SER A 47 -8.98 3.63 26.76
C SER A 47 -7.78 4.36 26.16
N LEU A 48 -7.87 4.85 24.93
CA LEU A 48 -6.78 5.57 24.27
C LEU A 48 -6.72 7.04 24.72
N GLY A 49 -7.86 7.70 24.81
CA GLY A 49 -7.96 9.09 25.26
C GLY A 49 -7.56 9.23 26.72
N GLU A 50 -7.90 8.28 27.59
CA GLU A 50 -7.61 8.37 29.02
C GLU A 50 -6.25 7.81 29.43
N LEU A 51 -5.77 6.75 28.77
CA LEU A 51 -4.54 6.05 29.17
C LEU A 51 -3.29 6.42 28.39
N SER A 52 -3.42 7.16 27.27
CA SER A 52 -2.29 7.49 26.40
C SER A 52 -2.12 8.98 26.20
N SER A 53 -1.14 9.57 26.86
CA SER A 53 -0.75 10.99 26.67
C SER A 53 -0.32 11.29 25.24
N SER A 54 0.36 10.35 24.58
CA SER A 54 0.75 10.49 23.17
C SER A 54 -0.48 10.55 22.25
N TYR A 55 -1.50 9.77 22.54
CA TYR A 55 -2.75 9.78 21.77
C TYR A 55 -3.49 11.12 21.94
N GLN A 56 -3.55 11.67 23.16
CA GLN A 56 -4.18 12.96 23.44
C GLN A 56 -3.53 14.10 22.63
N VAL A 57 -2.20 14.09 22.49
CA VAL A 57 -1.47 15.05 21.68
C VAL A 57 -1.75 14.89 20.19
N LEU A 58 -1.72 13.66 19.68
CA LEU A 58 -1.91 13.34 18.26
C LEU A 58 -3.36 13.51 17.79
N GLN A 59 -4.33 13.29 18.68
CA GLN A 59 -5.77 13.39 18.40
C GLN A 59 -6.39 14.72 18.86
N ASN A 60 -5.61 15.79 18.81
CA ASN A 60 -6.12 17.11 19.16
C ASN A 60 -7.31 17.50 18.25
N PRO A 61 -8.51 17.79 18.80
CA PRO A 61 -9.71 18.11 18.02
C PRO A 61 -9.57 19.30 17.06
N LYS A 62 -8.58 20.16 17.29
CA LYS A 62 -8.31 21.33 16.43
C LYS A 62 -7.65 20.98 15.10
N VAL A 63 -6.99 19.82 15.01
CA VAL A 63 -6.20 19.39 13.84
C VAL A 63 -6.60 18.03 13.29
N THR A 64 -7.39 17.24 14.02
CA THR A 64 -7.84 15.91 13.60
C THR A 64 -9.37 15.87 13.49
N ASN A 65 -9.86 15.23 12.42
CA ASN A 65 -11.29 14.96 12.30
C ASN A 65 -11.67 13.76 13.16
N GLN A 66 -12.29 14.02 14.32
CA GLN A 66 -12.74 12.99 15.24
C GLN A 66 -14.00 12.25 14.80
N PHE A 67 -14.71 12.78 13.80
CA PHE A 67 -15.93 12.19 13.24
C PHE A 67 -15.67 11.39 11.94
N ALA A 68 -14.45 10.92 11.75
CA ALA A 68 -14.05 10.14 10.59
C ALA A 68 -14.03 8.62 10.89
N ALA A 69 -15.11 8.09 11.48
CA ALA A 69 -15.17 6.67 11.80
C ALA A 69 -15.40 5.80 10.55
N VAL A 70 -16.21 6.24 9.59
CA VAL A 70 -16.57 5.49 8.37
C VAL A 70 -15.97 6.15 7.12
N PRO A 71 -15.23 5.39 6.30
CA PRO A 71 -14.77 4.00 6.40
C PRO A 71 -13.51 3.84 7.26
N SER A 72 -13.30 2.66 7.88
CA SER A 72 -12.09 2.39 8.65
C SER A 72 -10.86 2.20 7.77
N PHE A 73 -10.03 3.23 7.63
CA PHE A 73 -8.73 3.11 6.96
C PHE A 73 -7.74 2.21 7.70
N HIS A 74 -7.84 2.13 9.03
CA HIS A 74 -7.00 1.24 9.82
C HIS A 74 -7.11 -0.21 9.32
N VAL A 75 -8.32 -0.68 9.09
CA VAL A 75 -8.54 -2.04 8.61
C VAL A 75 -8.33 -2.14 7.10
N GLY A 76 -8.90 -1.22 6.32
CA GLY A 76 -8.83 -1.26 4.86
C GLY A 76 -7.40 -1.18 4.32
N TRP A 77 -6.58 -0.24 4.80
CA TRP A 77 -5.20 -0.10 4.33
C TRP A 77 -4.29 -1.20 4.87
N ASN A 78 -4.54 -1.67 6.09
CA ASN A 78 -3.83 -2.82 6.62
C ASN A 78 -4.08 -4.07 5.76
N ALA A 79 -5.32 -4.29 5.32
CA ALA A 79 -5.67 -5.36 4.40
C ALA A 79 -5.00 -5.20 3.02
N LEU A 80 -4.92 -3.98 2.46
CA LEU A 80 -4.21 -3.72 1.20
C LEU A 80 -2.72 -4.09 1.29
N VAL A 81 -2.06 -3.68 2.37
CA VAL A 81 -0.65 -4.02 2.62
C VAL A 81 -0.50 -5.53 2.81
N ALA A 82 -1.40 -6.17 3.56
CA ALA A 82 -1.39 -7.61 3.75
C ALA A 82 -1.49 -8.38 2.42
N VAL A 83 -2.40 -7.99 1.53
CA VAL A 83 -2.55 -8.58 0.19
C VAL A 83 -1.28 -8.38 -0.64
N ALA A 84 -0.67 -7.20 -0.61
CA ALA A 84 0.55 -6.92 -1.37
C ALA A 84 1.73 -7.78 -0.89
N VAL A 85 1.94 -7.89 0.42
CA VAL A 85 3.01 -8.74 0.99
C VAL A 85 2.73 -10.21 0.76
N TRP A 86 1.48 -10.65 0.89
CA TRP A 86 1.08 -12.02 0.57
C TRP A 86 1.46 -12.42 -0.85
N ARG A 87 1.19 -11.56 -1.82
CA ARG A 87 1.52 -11.79 -3.24
C ARG A 87 3.02 -11.82 -3.50
N ALA A 88 3.77 -10.95 -2.82
CA ALA A 88 5.22 -10.84 -2.98
C ALA A 88 6.02 -11.93 -2.27
N SER A 89 5.42 -12.61 -1.29
CA SER A 89 6.14 -13.59 -0.47
C SER A 89 5.92 -15.02 -0.94
N ASN A 90 6.99 -15.80 -0.93
CA ASN A 90 6.95 -17.26 -1.10
C ASN A 90 6.98 -18.01 0.25
N SER A 91 7.22 -17.31 1.37
CA SER A 91 7.26 -17.90 2.70
C SER A 91 5.85 -18.07 3.27
N ARG A 92 5.49 -19.31 3.63
CA ARG A 92 4.21 -19.62 4.31
C ARG A 92 4.07 -18.87 5.64
N LEU A 93 5.15 -18.82 6.42
CA LEU A 93 5.16 -18.13 7.71
C LEU A 93 4.88 -16.64 7.53
N LEU A 94 5.55 -15.98 6.55
CA LEU A 94 5.32 -14.56 6.29
C LEU A 94 3.90 -14.29 5.81
N ARG A 95 3.31 -15.14 4.99
CA ARG A 95 1.90 -15.04 4.58
C ARG A 95 0.94 -15.13 5.77
N LEU A 96 1.15 -16.09 6.67
CA LEU A 96 0.32 -16.24 7.88
C LEU A 96 0.46 -15.01 8.81
N VAL A 97 1.69 -14.57 9.08
CA VAL A 97 1.95 -13.37 9.87
C VAL A 97 1.25 -12.15 9.24
N THR A 98 1.35 -12.00 7.92
CA THR A 98 0.73 -10.87 7.21
C THR A 98 -0.79 -10.85 7.33
N LEU A 99 -1.45 -12.01 7.33
CA LEU A 99 -2.91 -12.10 7.56
C LEU A 99 -3.31 -11.80 9.00
N ALA A 100 -2.43 -12.06 9.97
CA ALA A 100 -2.71 -11.73 11.36
C ALA A 100 -2.83 -10.22 11.58
N PHE A 101 -2.12 -9.37 10.83
CA PHE A 101 -2.15 -7.92 11.01
C PHE A 101 -3.54 -7.29 10.84
N PRO A 102 -4.27 -7.50 9.72
CA PRO A 102 -5.62 -6.94 9.61
C PRO A 102 -6.60 -7.52 10.64
N LEU A 103 -6.45 -8.79 11.05
CA LEU A 103 -7.28 -9.38 12.11
C LEU A 103 -7.01 -8.73 13.47
N LEU A 104 -5.74 -8.53 13.83
CA LEU A 104 -5.35 -7.82 15.05
C LEU A 104 -5.80 -6.36 15.00
N MET A 105 -5.71 -5.71 13.84
CA MET A 105 -6.19 -4.35 13.68
C MET A 105 -7.71 -4.26 13.86
N MET A 106 -8.48 -5.20 13.30
CA MET A 106 -9.93 -5.27 13.54
C MET A 106 -10.25 -5.42 15.02
N ALA A 107 -9.57 -6.34 15.69
CA ALA A 107 -9.75 -6.52 17.15
C ALA A 107 -9.38 -5.24 17.90
N ALA A 108 -8.26 -4.61 17.58
CA ALA A 108 -7.81 -3.39 18.24
C ALA A 108 -8.81 -2.25 18.11
N VAL A 109 -9.32 -1.95 16.90
CA VAL A 109 -10.23 -0.82 16.68
C VAL A 109 -11.62 -1.04 17.30
N ILE A 110 -12.04 -2.31 17.48
CA ILE A 110 -13.27 -2.64 18.18
C ILE A 110 -13.07 -2.53 19.69
N LEU A 111 -12.01 -3.17 20.24
CA LEU A 111 -11.74 -3.20 21.67
C LEU A 111 -11.44 -1.81 22.25
N THR A 112 -10.88 -0.92 21.45
CA THR A 112 -10.64 0.50 21.83
C THR A 112 -11.81 1.43 21.52
N ALA A 113 -12.98 0.88 21.12
CA ALA A 113 -14.18 1.64 20.75
C ALA A 113 -13.93 2.76 19.72
N ASN A 114 -12.96 2.56 18.82
CA ASN A 114 -12.65 3.52 17.75
C ASN A 114 -13.52 3.32 16.51
N HIS A 115 -14.05 2.13 16.29
CA HIS A 115 -14.86 1.81 15.12
C HIS A 115 -16.03 0.89 15.44
N TRP A 116 -17.13 1.08 14.71
CA TRP A 116 -18.23 0.15 14.64
C TRP A 116 -17.88 -1.00 13.69
N LEU A 117 -18.57 -2.15 13.80
CA LEU A 117 -18.40 -3.26 12.86
C LEU A 117 -18.69 -2.84 11.40
N LEU A 118 -19.65 -1.95 11.19
CA LEU A 118 -19.98 -1.43 9.87
C LEU A 118 -18.84 -0.60 9.26
N ASP A 119 -18.07 0.12 10.08
CA ASP A 119 -16.92 0.90 9.62
C ASP A 119 -15.84 -0.01 9.03
N ILE A 120 -15.68 -1.20 9.63
CA ILE A 120 -14.74 -2.23 9.15
C ILE A 120 -15.19 -2.75 7.78
N VAL A 121 -16.46 -3.10 7.64
CA VAL A 121 -17.03 -3.57 6.36
C VAL A 121 -16.88 -2.47 5.29
N ALA A 122 -17.18 -1.23 5.62
CA ALA A 122 -16.99 -0.09 4.73
C ALA A 122 -15.51 0.09 4.36
N GLY A 123 -14.59 -0.03 5.32
CA GLY A 123 -13.13 0.07 5.10
C GLY A 123 -12.60 -1.00 4.14
N LEU A 124 -13.04 -2.25 4.31
CA LEU A 124 -12.69 -3.35 3.40
C LEU A 124 -13.31 -3.14 2.00
N SER A 125 -14.53 -2.61 1.92
CA SER A 125 -15.19 -2.28 0.65
C SER A 125 -14.44 -1.19 -0.10
N VAL A 126 -14.02 -0.13 0.59
CA VAL A 126 -13.22 0.96 0.00
C VAL A 126 -11.83 0.46 -0.42
N ALA A 127 -11.22 -0.46 0.32
CA ALA A 127 -9.98 -1.11 -0.08
C ALA A 127 -10.16 -1.92 -1.39
N LEU A 128 -11.26 -2.65 -1.53
CA LEU A 128 -11.59 -3.39 -2.75
C LEU A 128 -11.83 -2.44 -3.95
N ILE A 129 -12.54 -1.34 -3.73
CA ILE A 129 -12.70 -0.26 -4.73
C ILE A 129 -11.30 0.27 -5.12
N GLY A 130 -10.40 0.46 -4.15
CA GLY A 130 -9.03 0.87 -4.41
C GLY A 130 -8.28 -0.08 -5.35
N ILE A 131 -8.35 -1.40 -5.10
CA ILE A 131 -7.71 -2.42 -5.96
C ILE A 131 -8.29 -2.41 -7.37
N THR A 132 -9.62 -2.38 -7.47
CA THR A 132 -10.30 -2.40 -8.78
C THR A 132 -10.04 -1.13 -9.58
N GLY A 133 -10.08 0.03 -8.92
CA GLY A 133 -9.75 1.33 -9.51
C GLY A 133 -8.29 1.42 -9.96
N ALA A 134 -7.35 0.93 -9.15
CA ALA A 134 -5.93 0.87 -9.53
C ALA A 134 -5.70 0.05 -10.80
N LYS A 135 -6.35 -1.12 -10.89
CA LYS A 135 -6.26 -1.98 -12.09
C LYS A 135 -6.90 -1.33 -13.31
N LEU A 136 -8.00 -0.62 -13.13
CA LEU A 136 -8.65 0.11 -14.22
C LEU A 136 -7.77 1.25 -14.74
N LEU A 137 -7.19 2.04 -13.83
CA LEU A 137 -6.25 3.11 -14.19
C LEU A 137 -5.04 2.58 -14.95
N ASP A 138 -4.45 1.45 -14.53
CA ASP A 138 -3.34 0.82 -15.25
C ASP A 138 -3.74 0.38 -16.67
N ARG A 139 -4.94 -0.21 -16.83
CA ARG A 139 -5.45 -0.58 -18.16
C ARG A 139 -5.69 0.63 -19.06
N LEU A 140 -6.24 1.71 -18.51
CA LEU A 140 -6.47 2.94 -19.27
C LEU A 140 -5.15 3.60 -19.65
N ALA A 141 -4.18 3.67 -18.75
CA ALA A 141 -2.86 4.22 -19.04
C ALA A 141 -2.17 3.46 -20.18
N LYS A 142 -2.21 2.13 -20.18
CA LYS A 142 -1.65 1.29 -21.26
C LYS A 142 -2.35 1.46 -22.61
N ARG A 143 -3.64 1.82 -22.60
CA ARG A 143 -4.37 2.12 -23.86
C ARG A 143 -4.04 3.49 -24.41
N LEU A 144 -3.83 4.48 -23.54
CA LEU A 144 -3.58 5.88 -23.92
C LEU A 144 -2.12 6.15 -24.28
N VAL A 145 -1.19 5.38 -23.69
CA VAL A 145 0.25 5.47 -23.96
C VAL A 145 0.73 4.10 -24.44
N PRO A 146 0.64 3.80 -25.74
CA PRO A 146 1.21 2.59 -26.29
C PRO A 146 2.71 2.54 -26.00
N GLU A 147 3.25 1.37 -25.65
CA GLU A 147 4.69 1.17 -25.51
C GLU A 147 5.39 1.58 -26.82
N PRO A 148 6.48 2.36 -26.74
CA PRO A 148 7.26 2.70 -27.94
C PRO A 148 7.71 1.40 -28.61
N ASN A 149 7.45 1.31 -29.90
CA ASN A 149 7.77 0.12 -30.70
C ASN A 149 9.29 -0.11 -30.60
N THR A 150 9.71 -1.25 -30.06
CA THR A 150 11.12 -1.59 -29.89
C THR A 150 11.91 -1.63 -31.20
N ALA A 151 11.22 -1.65 -32.35
CA ALA A 151 11.81 -1.52 -33.66
C ALA A 151 12.40 -0.10 -33.92
N ASP A 152 11.80 0.96 -33.35
CA ASP A 152 12.29 2.34 -33.55
C ASP A 152 13.54 2.63 -32.70
N THR A 153 13.75 1.95 -31.59
CA THR A 153 14.95 2.14 -30.75
C THR A 153 16.21 1.54 -31.38
N THR A 154 16.07 0.57 -32.26
CA THR A 154 17.21 -0.05 -32.95
C THR A 154 17.72 0.84 -34.11
N SER A 155 16.85 1.63 -34.72
CA SER A 155 17.22 2.54 -35.85
C SER A 155 17.81 3.86 -35.36
N ALA A 156 17.52 4.29 -34.14
CA ALA A 156 18.03 5.55 -33.57
C ALA A 156 19.35 5.37 -32.78
N ALA A 157 19.92 4.17 -32.71
CA ALA A 157 21.23 3.92 -32.14
C ALA A 157 22.32 4.36 -33.09
N GLY A 158 22.54 5.67 -33.20
CA GLY A 158 23.75 6.25 -33.80
C GLY A 158 24.99 5.77 -33.03
N PRO A 159 26.21 5.96 -33.61
CA PRO A 159 27.48 5.41 -33.11
C PRO A 159 27.89 5.89 -31.71
N PHE A 160 27.07 6.70 -31.00
CA PHE A 160 27.33 7.25 -29.67
C PHE A 160 26.32 6.79 -28.59
N ALA A 161 25.61 5.67 -28.79
CA ALA A 161 24.72 5.14 -27.77
C ALA A 161 25.51 4.62 -26.55
N TYR A 162 25.69 5.44 -25.54
CA TYR A 162 26.23 5.11 -24.22
C TYR A 162 25.11 4.44 -23.40
N GLY A 163 24.82 3.17 -23.72
CA GLY A 163 23.92 2.33 -22.92
C GLY A 163 24.71 1.50 -21.91
N PRO A 164 24.19 1.21 -20.71
CA PRO A 164 24.87 0.33 -19.77
C PRO A 164 25.02 -1.04 -20.42
N LYS A 165 26.27 -1.51 -20.56
CA LYS A 165 26.61 -2.84 -21.10
C LYS A 165 25.87 -3.92 -20.31
N PRO A 166 25.17 -4.88 -20.95
CA PRO A 166 24.54 -6.00 -20.25
C PRO A 166 25.57 -6.75 -19.41
N ARG A 167 25.24 -7.02 -18.13
CA ARG A 167 26.11 -7.70 -17.16
C ARG A 167 26.74 -9.00 -17.69
N ALA A 168 26.07 -9.68 -18.60
CA ALA A 168 26.57 -10.90 -19.25
C ALA A 168 27.85 -10.70 -20.08
N ARG A 169 28.06 -9.52 -20.70
CA ARG A 169 29.29 -9.22 -21.48
C ARG A 169 30.51 -8.99 -20.60
N LEU A 170 30.30 -8.39 -19.41
CA LEU A 170 31.39 -8.17 -18.46
C LEU A 170 32.00 -9.48 -17.93
N ILE A 171 31.18 -10.51 -17.73
CA ILE A 171 31.65 -11.82 -17.24
C ILE A 171 32.48 -12.52 -18.31
N GLN A 172 32.11 -12.44 -19.58
CA GLN A 172 32.87 -13.04 -20.68
C GLN A 172 34.20 -12.33 -20.97
N GLU A 173 34.28 -11.02 -20.75
CA GLU A 173 35.51 -10.25 -20.94
C GLU A 173 36.54 -10.52 -19.82
N VAL A 174 36.07 -10.75 -18.58
CA VAL A 174 36.94 -11.09 -17.44
C VAL A 174 37.51 -12.49 -17.56
N THR A 175 36.76 -13.44 -18.13
CA THR A 175 37.22 -14.84 -18.31
C THR A 175 38.16 -15.07 -19.52
N ARG A 176 38.29 -14.07 -20.44
CA ARG A 176 39.16 -14.12 -21.62
C ARG A 176 40.56 -13.49 -21.42
N ARG A 177 40.89 -12.99 -20.23
CA ARG A 177 42.25 -12.49 -20.01
C ARG A 177 43.21 -13.69 -19.91
N PRO A 178 44.27 -13.76 -20.77
CA PRO A 178 45.26 -14.81 -20.63
C PRO A 178 45.98 -14.65 -19.30
N SER A 179 46.26 -15.78 -18.68
CA SER A 179 47.08 -15.88 -17.44
C SER A 179 48.43 -15.23 -17.66
N PRO A 180 48.96 -14.38 -16.78
CA PRO A 180 50.33 -13.88 -16.89
C PRO A 180 51.28 -15.04 -16.66
N ASN A 181 52.22 -15.24 -17.62
CA ASN A 181 53.26 -16.23 -17.63
C ASN A 181 53.98 -16.35 -16.26
N ARG A 182 54.03 -17.57 -15.73
CA ARG A 182 55.05 -17.92 -14.73
C ARG A 182 56.38 -18.02 -15.43
N ILE A 183 57.32 -17.22 -15.02
CA ILE A 183 58.78 -17.48 -15.09
C ILE A 183 59.22 -17.78 -13.71
#